data_a72407468ddd2e21b5f734e02a838aa0
#
_entry.id   a72407468ddd2e21b5f734e02a838aa0
#
_cell.length_a   1.000
_cell.length_b   1.000
_cell.length_c   1.000
_cell.angle_alpha   90.00
_cell.angle_beta   90.00
_cell.angle_gamma   90.00
#
_symmetry.space_group_name_H-M   'P 1'
#
loop_
_entity.id
_entity.type
_entity.pdbx_description
1 polymer ?
#
loop_
_entity_poly.entity_id
_entity_poly.type
_entity_poly.pdbx_seq_one_letter_code
_entity_poly.pdbx_strand_id
1 'polypeptide(L)'
;SYMMPSLPAWDTVLQLLSLLGAACVMGPATVAFIGAAKGVEIEGIGLLTVIGAAVNAVLSAAYMFAMEASSATFQSFQYYFDPTHPNVAIANPANVSLFTGDSLAALVVAVIALVVALVGALLGKKQGAWKVWGAVVAIAGLVCAVALRIMMYAMGETLFMLY
;
A
#
# COMPACT_ATOMS: atom_id res chain seq x y z
N SER A 1 11.69 3.62 13.79
CA SER A 1 11.21 2.29 13.47
C SER A 1 9.73 2.19 13.76
N TYR A 2 8.93 1.76 12.79
CA TYR A 2 7.48 1.60 12.96
C TYR A 2 7.09 0.16 13.33
N MET A 3 8.07 -0.71 13.57
CA MET A 3 7.81 -2.09 13.99
C MET A 3 7.62 -2.09 15.50
N MET A 4 6.37 -2.11 15.92
CA MET A 4 5.97 -2.05 17.33
C MET A 4 4.98 -3.18 17.62
N PRO A 5 5.29 -4.12 18.52
CA PRO A 5 4.37 -5.22 18.88
C PRO A 5 3.02 -4.75 19.42
N SER A 6 2.97 -3.52 19.97
CA SER A 6 1.73 -2.89 20.45
C SER A 6 0.80 -2.40 19.33
N LEU A 7 1.29 -2.37 18.08
CA LEU A 7 0.57 -1.93 16.89
C LEU A 7 0.63 -3.05 15.84
N PRO A 8 -0.25 -4.05 15.88
CA PRO A 8 -0.15 -5.25 15.04
C PRO A 8 -0.11 -4.96 13.55
N ALA A 9 -0.85 -3.96 13.07
CA ALA A 9 -0.85 -3.58 11.67
C ALA A 9 0.50 -2.97 11.20
N TRP A 10 1.33 -2.51 12.14
CA TRP A 10 2.62 -1.88 11.87
C TRP A 10 3.80 -2.82 12.10
N ASP A 11 3.59 -3.91 12.85
CA ASP A 11 4.65 -4.86 13.20
C ASP A 11 4.88 -5.89 12.10
N THR A 12 5.23 -5.40 10.90
CA THR A 12 5.52 -6.25 9.76
C THR A 12 6.62 -5.69 8.85
N VAL A 13 7.53 -6.56 8.44
CA VAL A 13 8.55 -6.25 7.42
C VAL A 13 7.90 -5.92 6.07
N LEU A 14 6.70 -6.42 5.81
CA LEU A 14 5.98 -6.18 4.55
C LEU A 14 5.68 -4.70 4.33
N GLN A 15 5.61 -3.88 5.38
CA GLN A 15 5.54 -2.43 5.27
C GLN A 15 6.75 -1.84 4.54
N LEU A 16 7.96 -2.26 4.89
CA LEU A 16 9.18 -1.81 4.22
C LEU A 16 9.25 -2.35 2.79
N LEU A 17 8.86 -3.62 2.59
CA LEU A 17 8.84 -4.24 1.28
C LEU A 17 7.82 -3.56 0.34
N SER A 18 6.67 -3.11 0.83
CA SER A 18 5.70 -2.36 0.04
C SER A 18 6.25 -1.02 -0.44
N LEU A 19 7.08 -0.34 0.37
CA LEU A 19 7.78 0.88 -0.05
C LEU A 19 8.82 0.60 -1.14
N LEU A 20 9.57 -0.51 -1.01
CA LEU A 20 10.50 -0.94 -2.06
C LEU A 20 9.74 -1.28 -3.35
N GLY A 21 8.57 -1.92 -3.25
CA GLY A 21 7.69 -2.18 -4.38
C GLY A 21 7.28 -0.89 -5.10
N ALA A 22 6.85 0.12 -4.35
CA ALA A 22 6.51 1.43 -4.90
C ALA A 22 7.72 2.10 -5.60
N ALA A 23 8.91 2.01 -5.01
CA ALA A 23 10.14 2.51 -5.64
C ALA A 23 10.48 1.76 -6.94
N CYS A 24 10.26 0.44 -6.97
CA CYS A 24 10.49 -0.40 -8.16
C CYS A 24 9.56 -0.06 -9.32
N VAL A 25 8.36 0.43 -9.09
CA VAL A 25 7.47 0.87 -10.17
C VAL A 25 7.70 2.33 -10.55
N MET A 26 7.84 3.22 -9.56
CA MET A 26 7.97 4.66 -9.80
C MET A 26 9.32 5.02 -10.44
N GLY A 27 10.40 4.38 -10.04
CA GLY A 27 11.75 4.63 -10.58
C GLY A 27 11.81 4.45 -12.09
N PRO A 28 11.60 3.25 -12.63
CA PRO A 28 11.62 3.00 -14.06
C PRO A 28 10.56 3.81 -14.83
N ALA A 29 9.35 3.98 -14.28
CA ALA A 29 8.30 4.78 -14.91
C ALA A 29 8.71 6.24 -15.09
N THR A 30 9.33 6.84 -14.08
CA THR A 30 9.84 8.21 -14.14
C THR A 30 10.98 8.36 -15.13
N VAL A 31 11.91 7.39 -15.15
CA VAL A 31 13.02 7.37 -16.12
C VAL A 31 12.48 7.22 -17.54
N ALA A 32 11.48 6.34 -17.77
CA ALA A 32 10.82 6.18 -19.07
C ALA A 32 10.13 7.47 -19.52
N PHE A 33 9.43 8.16 -18.59
CA PHE A 33 8.79 9.44 -18.87
C PHE A 33 9.82 10.52 -19.26
N ILE A 34 10.88 10.69 -18.47
CA ILE A 34 11.90 11.72 -18.73
C ILE A 34 12.67 11.40 -20.03
N GLY A 35 13.03 10.14 -20.28
CA GLY A 35 13.67 9.72 -21.52
C GLY A 35 12.82 10.05 -22.74
N ALA A 36 11.53 9.69 -22.70
CA ALA A 36 10.59 9.98 -23.77
C ALA A 36 10.35 11.51 -23.94
N ALA A 37 10.35 12.27 -22.86
CA ALA A 37 10.22 13.73 -22.91
C ALA A 37 11.41 14.38 -23.59
N LYS A 38 12.62 13.85 -23.40
CA LYS A 38 13.86 14.30 -24.03
C LYS A 38 14.13 13.69 -25.42
N GLY A 39 13.26 12.79 -25.90
CA GLY A 39 13.45 12.10 -27.16
C GLY A 39 14.56 11.05 -27.12
N VAL A 40 14.95 10.58 -25.95
CA VAL A 40 15.96 9.53 -25.75
C VAL A 40 15.26 8.20 -25.52
N GLU A 41 15.50 7.23 -26.37
CA GLU A 41 15.05 5.86 -26.14
C GLU A 41 16.01 5.14 -25.19
N ILE A 42 15.47 4.63 -24.08
CA ILE A 42 16.23 3.84 -23.11
C ILE A 42 15.83 2.39 -23.30
N GLU A 43 16.76 1.60 -23.83
CA GLU A 43 16.53 0.18 -24.08
C GLU A 43 16.22 -0.56 -22.76
N GLY A 44 15.23 -1.45 -22.79
CA GLY A 44 14.85 -2.27 -21.64
C GLY A 44 13.99 -1.57 -20.57
N ILE A 45 13.83 -0.23 -20.61
CA ILE A 45 13.08 0.50 -19.58
C ILE A 45 11.61 0.06 -19.51
N GLY A 46 11.02 -0.30 -20.65
CA GLY A 46 9.64 -0.79 -20.70
C GLY A 46 9.47 -2.13 -19.99
N LEU A 47 10.42 -3.04 -20.13
CA LEU A 47 10.41 -4.31 -19.40
C LEU A 47 10.62 -4.07 -17.90
N LEU A 48 11.56 -3.21 -17.56
CA LEU A 48 11.84 -2.87 -16.16
C LEU A 48 10.61 -2.25 -15.46
N THR A 49 9.88 -1.39 -16.17
CA THR A 49 8.64 -0.80 -15.66
C THR A 49 7.56 -1.85 -15.43
N VAL A 50 7.40 -2.81 -16.34
CA VAL A 50 6.43 -3.91 -16.16
C VAL A 50 6.81 -4.81 -14.98
N ILE A 51 8.08 -5.18 -14.87
CA ILE A 51 8.57 -5.97 -13.73
C ILE A 51 8.36 -5.20 -12.43
N GLY A 52 8.71 -3.92 -12.40
CA GLY A 52 8.50 -3.06 -11.24
C GLY A 52 7.03 -2.97 -10.83
N ALA A 53 6.12 -2.82 -11.80
CA ALA A 53 4.68 -2.81 -11.54
C ALA A 53 4.17 -4.15 -10.98
N ALA A 54 4.66 -5.27 -11.50
CA ALA A 54 4.33 -6.60 -10.99
C ALA A 54 4.85 -6.82 -9.56
N VAL A 55 6.10 -6.45 -9.29
CA VAL A 55 6.70 -6.52 -7.94
C VAL A 55 5.92 -5.65 -6.97
N ASN A 56 5.59 -4.41 -7.34
CA ASN A 56 4.76 -3.54 -6.51
C ASN A 56 3.39 -4.14 -6.22
N ALA A 57 2.73 -4.74 -7.21
CA ALA A 57 1.43 -5.37 -7.02
C ALA A 57 1.50 -6.53 -6.01
N VAL A 58 2.50 -7.40 -6.14
CA VAL A 58 2.69 -8.55 -5.23
C VAL A 58 2.99 -8.08 -3.81
N LEU A 59 3.94 -7.15 -3.63
CA LEU A 59 4.34 -6.68 -2.30
C LEU A 59 3.23 -5.87 -1.62
N SER A 60 2.50 -5.06 -2.37
CA SER A 60 1.36 -4.30 -1.85
C SER A 60 0.20 -5.21 -1.47
N ALA A 61 -0.11 -6.22 -2.28
CA ALA A 61 -1.12 -7.23 -1.95
C ALA A 61 -0.73 -8.02 -0.69
N ALA A 62 0.51 -8.49 -0.60
CA ALA A 62 1.01 -9.19 0.58
C ALA A 62 0.90 -8.32 1.84
N TYR A 63 1.19 -7.03 1.73
CA TYR A 63 1.05 -6.10 2.86
C TYR A 63 -0.42 -5.88 3.24
N MET A 64 -1.34 -5.73 2.28
CA MET A 64 -2.78 -5.64 2.56
C MET A 64 -3.29 -6.90 3.27
N PHE A 65 -2.89 -8.09 2.83
CA PHE A 65 -3.22 -9.35 3.52
C PHE A 65 -2.66 -9.40 4.95
N ALA A 66 -1.45 -8.93 5.17
CA ALA A 66 -0.86 -8.89 6.52
C ALA A 66 -1.61 -7.89 7.43
N MET A 67 -2.01 -6.74 6.90
CA MET A 67 -2.84 -5.78 7.64
C MET A 67 -4.19 -6.38 8.02
N GLU A 68 -4.88 -7.03 7.10
CA GLU A 68 -6.16 -7.69 7.40
C GLU A 68 -5.96 -8.84 8.41
N ALA A 69 -4.92 -9.65 8.27
CA ALA A 69 -4.61 -10.70 9.23
C ALA A 69 -4.36 -10.15 10.65
N SER A 70 -3.84 -8.92 10.78
CA SER A 70 -3.63 -8.27 12.07
C SER A 70 -4.95 -7.97 12.80
N SER A 71 -6.06 -7.85 12.10
CA SER A 71 -7.38 -7.63 12.69
C SER A 71 -7.80 -8.77 13.63
N ALA A 72 -7.39 -10.01 13.31
CA ALA A 72 -7.66 -11.17 14.14
C ALA A 72 -7.00 -11.08 15.53
N THR A 73 -5.89 -10.34 15.64
CA THR A 73 -5.20 -10.12 16.92
C THR A 73 -6.08 -9.31 17.87
N PHE A 74 -6.78 -8.29 17.36
CA PHE A 74 -7.71 -7.49 18.18
C PHE A 74 -8.92 -8.29 18.63
N GLN A 75 -9.39 -9.25 17.83
CA GLN A 75 -10.50 -10.13 18.20
C GLN A 75 -10.14 -11.09 19.33
N SER A 76 -8.86 -11.48 19.45
CA SER A 76 -8.40 -12.34 20.54
C SER A 76 -8.27 -11.63 21.89
N PHE A 77 -8.16 -10.29 21.86
CA PHE A 77 -8.10 -9.42 23.06
C PHE A 77 -9.47 -8.80 23.39
N GLN A 78 -10.54 -9.54 23.30
CA GLN A 78 -11.93 -9.08 23.36
C GLN A 78 -12.31 -8.18 24.54
N TYR A 79 -11.56 -8.22 25.65
CA TYR A 79 -11.86 -7.42 26.83
C TYR A 79 -10.57 -7.06 27.59
N TYR A 80 -10.04 -5.88 27.35
CA TYR A 80 -9.26 -5.25 28.40
C TYR A 80 -10.23 -4.59 29.36
N PHE A 81 -10.40 -5.21 30.54
CA PHE A 81 -11.20 -4.65 31.62
C PHE A 81 -10.35 -3.62 32.35
N ASP A 82 -10.68 -2.33 32.19
CA ASP A 82 -10.16 -1.28 33.07
C ASP A 82 -11.05 -1.18 34.32
N PRO A 83 -10.56 -1.57 35.50
CA PRO A 83 -11.33 -1.49 36.72
C PRO A 83 -11.66 -0.06 37.13
N THR A 84 -10.98 0.96 36.60
CA THR A 84 -11.26 2.39 36.87
C THR A 84 -12.35 2.95 35.97
N HIS A 85 -12.55 2.35 34.78
CA HIS A 85 -13.56 2.77 33.80
C HIS A 85 -14.35 1.57 33.26
N PRO A 86 -15.12 0.87 34.10
CA PRO A 86 -15.74 -0.42 33.78
C PRO A 86 -16.77 -0.39 32.64
N ASN A 87 -17.22 0.81 32.25
CA ASN A 87 -18.25 0.99 31.23
C ASN A 87 -17.74 1.58 29.91
N VAL A 88 -16.42 1.74 29.75
CA VAL A 88 -15.84 2.26 28.51
C VAL A 88 -15.43 1.08 27.64
N ALA A 89 -16.13 0.89 26.52
CA ALA A 89 -15.69 0.00 25.46
C ALA A 89 -14.47 0.63 24.78
N ILE A 90 -13.29 0.08 25.03
CA ILE A 90 -12.01 0.68 24.68
C ILE A 90 -11.75 0.60 23.17
N ALA A 91 -12.10 -0.50 22.54
CA ALA A 91 -12.12 -0.63 21.08
C ALA A 91 -13.23 -1.59 20.69
N ASN A 92 -13.90 -1.36 19.57
CA ASN A 92 -14.71 -2.39 18.96
C ASN A 92 -13.84 -3.15 17.95
N PRO A 93 -13.31 -4.33 18.29
CA PRO A 93 -12.42 -5.08 17.42
C PRO A 93 -13.06 -5.43 16.07
N ALA A 94 -14.39 -5.40 15.99
CA ALA A 94 -15.11 -5.57 14.74
C ALA A 94 -14.90 -4.43 13.72
N ASN A 95 -14.38 -3.30 14.15
CA ASN A 95 -14.13 -2.15 13.28
C ASN A 95 -12.68 -2.08 12.76
N VAL A 96 -11.77 -2.92 13.28
CA VAL A 96 -10.38 -2.96 12.83
C VAL A 96 -10.28 -3.94 11.65
N SER A 97 -10.65 -3.49 10.47
CA SER A 97 -10.57 -4.28 9.24
C SER A 97 -10.36 -3.36 8.04
N LEU A 98 -9.68 -3.87 7.00
CA LEU A 98 -9.55 -3.17 5.72
C LEU A 98 -10.90 -2.96 5.01
N PHE A 99 -11.91 -3.73 5.36
CA PHE A 99 -13.23 -3.69 4.74
C PHE A 99 -14.23 -2.77 5.44
N THR A 100 -13.79 -1.99 6.44
CA THR A 100 -14.65 -1.09 7.21
C THR A 100 -14.09 0.34 7.24
N GLY A 101 -14.99 1.32 7.38
CA GLY A 101 -14.63 2.71 7.57
C GLY A 101 -13.73 3.32 6.48
N ASP A 102 -12.80 4.17 6.87
CA ASP A 102 -11.89 4.89 5.98
C ASP A 102 -10.88 3.97 5.29
N SER A 103 -10.55 2.83 5.89
CA SER A 103 -9.67 1.82 5.30
C SER A 103 -10.25 1.21 4.02
N LEU A 104 -11.58 1.01 3.94
CA LEU A 104 -12.22 0.50 2.73
C LEU A 104 -12.04 1.44 1.54
N ALA A 105 -12.20 2.74 1.75
CA ALA A 105 -12.01 3.72 0.68
C ALA A 105 -10.56 3.71 0.18
N ALA A 106 -9.60 3.70 1.10
CA ALA A 106 -8.18 3.61 0.76
C ALA A 106 -7.81 2.28 0.08
N LEU A 107 -8.42 1.16 0.49
CA LEU A 107 -8.26 -0.15 -0.15
C LEU A 107 -8.70 -0.11 -1.61
N VAL A 108 -9.89 0.42 -1.88
CA VAL A 108 -10.41 0.54 -3.26
C VAL A 108 -9.48 1.40 -4.12
N VAL A 109 -9.04 2.54 -3.59
CA VAL A 109 -8.09 3.42 -4.30
C VAL A 109 -6.76 2.70 -4.57
N ALA A 110 -6.22 1.98 -3.60
CA ALA A 110 -4.97 1.23 -3.77
C ALA A 110 -5.10 0.15 -4.86
N VAL A 111 -6.18 -0.63 -4.85
CA VAL A 111 -6.42 -1.69 -5.85
C VAL A 111 -6.57 -1.09 -7.25
N ILE A 112 -7.34 -0.02 -7.40
CA ILE A 112 -7.48 0.68 -8.68
C ILE A 112 -6.11 1.19 -9.16
N ALA A 113 -5.34 1.81 -8.27
CA ALA A 113 -4.02 2.32 -8.60
C ALA A 113 -3.05 1.22 -9.04
N LEU A 114 -3.07 0.04 -8.39
CA LEU A 114 -2.28 -1.12 -8.80
C LEU A 114 -2.66 -1.62 -10.20
N VAL A 115 -3.96 -1.72 -10.47
CA VAL A 115 -4.45 -2.13 -11.81
C VAL A 115 -4.03 -1.11 -12.87
N VAL A 116 -4.19 0.17 -12.60
CA VAL A 116 -3.79 1.25 -13.52
C VAL A 116 -2.28 1.22 -13.77
N ALA A 117 -1.46 1.00 -12.74
CA ALA A 117 -0.02 0.88 -12.89
C ALA A 117 0.38 -0.31 -13.76
N LEU A 118 -0.21 -1.50 -13.54
CA LEU A 118 0.05 -2.70 -14.32
C LEU A 118 -0.37 -2.53 -15.78
N VAL A 119 -1.62 -2.10 -16.00
CA VAL A 119 -2.15 -1.88 -17.36
C VAL A 119 -1.37 -0.79 -18.08
N GLY A 120 -1.08 0.31 -17.40
CA GLY A 120 -0.27 1.40 -17.95
C GLY A 120 1.13 0.98 -18.34
N ALA A 121 1.80 0.16 -17.52
CA ALA A 121 3.12 -0.38 -17.84
C ALA A 121 3.09 -1.32 -19.06
N LEU A 122 2.08 -2.19 -19.17
CA LEU A 122 1.89 -3.07 -20.31
C LEU A 122 1.57 -2.31 -21.59
N LEU A 123 0.69 -1.31 -21.52
CA LEU A 123 0.34 -0.46 -22.67
C LEU A 123 1.54 0.40 -23.09
N GLY A 124 2.28 0.96 -22.16
CA GLY A 124 3.51 1.70 -22.44
C GLY A 124 4.55 0.84 -23.16
N LYS A 125 4.74 -0.40 -22.70
CA LYS A 125 5.64 -1.36 -23.39
C LYS A 125 5.14 -1.70 -24.79
N LYS A 126 3.83 -1.86 -24.99
CA LYS A 126 3.25 -2.25 -26.28
C LYS A 126 3.21 -1.08 -27.29
N GLN A 127 2.88 0.12 -26.83
CA GLN A 127 2.64 1.29 -27.69
C GLN A 127 3.86 2.21 -27.81
N GLY A 128 4.84 2.11 -26.91
CA GLY A 128 6.01 2.99 -26.87
C GLY A 128 5.71 4.44 -26.44
N ALA A 129 4.48 4.77 -26.06
CA ALA A 129 4.05 6.12 -25.70
C ALA A 129 4.41 6.49 -24.23
N TRP A 130 5.70 6.40 -23.89
CA TRP A 130 6.17 6.56 -22.50
C TRP A 130 5.99 7.98 -21.93
N LYS A 131 5.79 9.01 -22.77
CA LYS A 131 5.41 10.34 -22.29
C LYS A 131 4.08 10.35 -21.52
N VAL A 132 3.14 9.49 -21.91
CA VAL A 132 1.83 9.41 -21.27
C VAL A 132 1.85 8.27 -20.25
N TRP A 133 2.19 7.07 -20.69
CA TRP A 133 2.12 5.89 -19.82
C TRP A 133 3.13 5.91 -18.68
N GLY A 134 4.33 6.48 -18.89
CA GLY A 134 5.31 6.66 -17.81
C GLY A 134 4.79 7.58 -16.71
N ALA A 135 4.15 8.69 -17.05
CA ALA A 135 3.52 9.58 -16.09
C ALA A 135 2.35 8.91 -15.36
N VAL A 136 1.47 8.21 -16.09
CA VAL A 136 0.32 7.48 -15.52
C VAL A 136 0.79 6.43 -14.52
N VAL A 137 1.80 5.62 -14.87
CA VAL A 137 2.33 4.57 -14.00
C VAL A 137 3.00 5.16 -12.76
N ALA A 138 3.78 6.24 -12.90
CA ALA A 138 4.43 6.90 -11.78
C ALA A 138 3.40 7.49 -10.80
N ILE A 139 2.38 8.18 -11.31
CA ILE A 139 1.29 8.75 -10.49
C ILE A 139 0.50 7.61 -9.80
N ALA A 140 0.15 6.55 -10.53
CA ALA A 140 -0.56 5.42 -9.97
C ALA A 140 0.26 4.74 -8.84
N GLY A 141 1.58 4.58 -9.03
CA GLY A 141 2.47 4.08 -7.98
C GLY A 141 2.48 4.97 -6.73
N LEU A 142 2.51 6.28 -6.91
CA LEU A 142 2.43 7.25 -5.81
C LEU A 142 1.08 7.17 -5.09
N VAL A 143 -0.04 7.15 -5.82
CA VAL A 143 -1.39 7.03 -5.25
C VAL A 143 -1.53 5.73 -4.45
N CYS A 144 -1.02 4.62 -4.98
CA CYS A 144 -1.01 3.35 -4.26
C CYS A 144 -0.22 3.46 -2.95
N ALA A 145 0.98 4.03 -2.98
CA ALA A 145 1.82 4.18 -1.78
C ALA A 145 1.13 5.05 -0.71
N VAL A 146 0.47 6.14 -1.12
CA VAL A 146 -0.29 7.01 -0.21
C VAL A 146 -1.50 6.26 0.38
N ALA A 147 -2.25 5.54 -0.45
CA ALA A 147 -3.41 4.76 -0.01
C ALA A 147 -3.02 3.67 1.01
N LEU A 148 -1.91 2.96 0.79
CA LEU A 148 -1.35 2.00 1.75
C LEU A 148 -0.97 2.68 3.08
N ARG A 149 -0.48 3.91 3.05
CA ARG A 149 -0.20 4.68 4.27
C ARG A 149 -1.47 5.07 5.01
N ILE A 150 -2.49 5.51 4.30
CA ILE A 150 -3.79 5.83 4.90
C ILE A 150 -4.36 4.58 5.60
N MET A 151 -4.36 3.42 4.92
CA MET A 151 -4.79 2.15 5.53
C MET A 151 -3.98 1.81 6.78
N MET A 152 -2.65 1.96 6.71
CA MET A 152 -1.77 1.70 7.85
C MET A 152 -2.13 2.57 9.06
N TYR A 153 -2.43 3.85 8.85
CA TYR A 153 -2.84 4.74 9.94
C TYR A 153 -4.26 4.46 10.41
N ALA A 154 -5.19 4.16 9.52
CA ALA A 154 -6.56 3.82 9.86
C ALA A 154 -6.67 2.52 10.68
N MET A 155 -5.77 1.56 10.45
CA MET A 155 -5.69 0.31 11.21
C MET A 155 -4.69 0.36 12.38
N GLY A 156 -4.06 1.52 12.61
CA GLY A 156 -3.03 1.72 13.63
C GLY A 156 -3.58 1.86 15.05
N GLU A 157 -4.53 1.04 15.44
CA GLU A 157 -5.00 1.00 16.82
C GLU A 157 -4.02 0.22 17.71
N THR A 158 -3.83 0.71 18.92
CA THR A 158 -2.93 0.09 19.90
C THR A 158 -3.64 -1.02 20.67
N LEU A 159 -2.94 -2.13 20.92
CA LEU A 159 -3.42 -3.18 21.84
C LEU A 159 -3.48 -2.68 23.29
N PHE A 160 -2.70 -1.65 23.60
CA PHE A 160 -2.67 -0.99 24.90
C PHE A 160 -3.14 0.45 24.73
N MET A 161 -4.34 0.76 25.18
CA MET A 161 -4.73 2.14 25.35
C MET A 161 -3.93 2.73 26.52
N LEU A 162 -3.05 3.67 26.18
CA LEU A 162 -2.47 4.56 27.18
C LEU A 162 -3.51 5.67 27.39
N TYR A 163 -3.99 5.75 28.61
CA TYR A 163 -4.89 6.79 29.10
C TYR A 163 -4.17 8.11 29.29
#